data_7b017de9211ee1e1348b92d47459b2ae
#
_entry.id   7b017de9211ee1e1348b92d47459b2ae
#
_cell.length_a   1.000
_cell.length_b   1.000
_cell.length_c   1.000
_cell.angle_alpha   90.00
_cell.angle_beta   90.00
_cell.angle_gamma   90.00
#
_symmetry.space_group_name_H-M   'P 1'
#
loop_
_entity.id
_entity.type
_entity.pdbx_description
1 polymer ?
#
loop_
_entity_poly.entity_id
_entity_poly.type
_entity_poly.pdbx_seq_one_letter_code
_entity_poly.pdbx_strand_id
1 'polypeptide(L)'
;MCNNENERNNCENCISDILKVILLLQERACGNDSCLQTCDRAFLGQGTTLFSNTRPIVLYTCGSNGTPLAMPVDRDPTVTDTSTVFRIEKLDGCCATCRVLAPSAEGSANPYTSTNSFFTIDTNCICILRCLDDTFVETV
;
A
#
# COMPACT_ATOMS: atom_id res chain seq x y z
N MET A 1 -9.48 16.50 15.16
CA MET A 1 -8.37 16.93 14.39
C MET A 1 -7.43 15.84 14.14
N CYS A 2 -6.95 15.74 12.94
CA CYS A 2 -6.06 14.65 12.58
C CYS A 2 -4.62 14.98 12.86
N ASN A 3 -4.32 16.04 13.53
CA ASN A 3 -2.97 16.50 13.62
C ASN A 3 -2.50 16.73 15.04
N ASN A 4 -1.38 16.17 15.39
CA ASN A 4 -0.74 16.44 16.65
C ASN A 4 0.75 16.61 16.37
N GLU A 5 1.22 17.83 16.41
CA GLU A 5 2.59 18.13 16.02
C GLU A 5 3.63 17.48 16.90
N ASN A 6 3.29 17.21 18.13
CA ASN A 6 4.26 16.63 19.06
C ASN A 6 4.53 15.16 18.79
N GLU A 7 3.71 14.53 17.99
CA GLU A 7 3.88 13.12 17.70
C GLU A 7 4.43 12.84 16.32
N ARG A 8 4.89 13.87 15.65
CA ARG A 8 5.32 13.70 14.26
C ARG A 8 6.41 12.64 14.09
N ASN A 9 7.29 12.51 15.05
CA ASN A 9 8.39 11.57 14.96
C ASN A 9 8.10 10.25 15.66
N ASN A 10 7.00 10.15 16.36
CA ASN A 10 6.67 8.94 17.10
C ASN A 10 5.17 8.75 17.08
N CYS A 11 4.69 8.28 15.98
CA CYS A 11 3.28 8.10 15.83
C CYS A 11 2.83 6.80 16.47
N GLU A 12 1.94 6.90 17.45
CA GLU A 12 1.48 5.74 18.16
C GLU A 12 0.00 5.52 17.94
N ASN A 13 -0.36 4.97 16.82
CA ASN A 13 -1.73 4.52 16.63
C ASN A 13 -1.70 3.19 15.89
N CYS A 14 -2.82 2.45 15.97
CA CYS A 14 -2.84 1.11 15.40
C CYS A 14 -2.69 1.10 13.89
N ILE A 15 -3.17 2.12 13.21
CA ILE A 15 -3.05 2.21 11.76
C ILE A 15 -1.58 2.35 11.37
N SER A 16 -0.88 3.23 12.05
CA SER A 16 0.54 3.43 11.78
C SER A 16 1.33 2.16 12.05
N ASP A 17 1.02 1.46 13.12
CA ASP A 17 1.71 0.22 13.45
C ASP A 17 1.49 -0.85 12.39
N ILE A 18 0.28 -0.98 11.89
CA ILE A 18 -0.02 -1.96 10.85
C ILE A 18 0.66 -1.57 9.54
N LEU A 19 0.64 -0.30 9.19
CA LEU A 19 1.33 0.16 7.98
C LEU A 19 2.83 -0.10 8.06
N LYS A 20 3.41 0.04 9.25
CA LYS A 20 4.82 -0.24 9.42
C LYS A 20 5.13 -1.71 9.17
N VAL A 21 4.29 -2.60 9.65
CA VAL A 21 4.46 -4.03 9.41
C VAL A 21 4.32 -4.34 7.93
N ILE A 22 3.31 -3.78 7.27
CA ILE A 22 3.11 -4.01 5.85
C ILE A 22 4.32 -3.54 5.05
N LEU A 23 4.83 -2.36 5.38
CA LEU A 23 5.99 -1.81 4.69
C LEU A 23 7.21 -2.71 4.86
N LEU A 24 7.44 -3.22 6.06
CA LEU A 24 8.54 -4.13 6.30
C LEU A 24 8.39 -5.42 5.51
N LEU A 25 7.18 -5.96 5.43
CA LEU A 25 6.95 -7.16 4.65
C LEU A 25 7.23 -6.92 3.18
N GLN A 26 6.82 -5.78 2.66
CA GLN A 26 7.08 -5.46 1.27
C GLN A 26 8.56 -5.24 0.99
N GLU A 27 9.26 -4.62 1.91
CA GLU A 27 10.70 -4.42 1.75
C GLU A 27 11.45 -5.74 1.77
N ARG A 28 11.02 -6.68 2.58
CA ARG A 28 11.65 -7.97 2.63
C ARG A 28 11.35 -8.82 1.42
N ALA A 29 10.21 -8.63 0.83
CA ALA A 29 9.87 -9.35 -0.37
C ALA A 29 10.61 -8.79 -1.56
N CYS A 30 11.23 -7.66 -1.40
CA CYS A 30 11.82 -6.91 -2.38
C CYS A 30 12.35 -7.58 -3.52
N GLY A 31 12.56 -6.96 -4.50
CA GLY A 31 13.13 -7.53 -5.65
C GLY A 31 14.60 -7.79 -5.56
N ASN A 32 15.11 -7.86 -4.44
CA ASN A 32 16.49 -8.15 -4.30
C ASN A 32 16.69 -9.64 -4.42
N ASP A 33 17.49 -10.09 -5.34
CA ASP A 33 17.69 -11.49 -5.58
C ASP A 33 18.13 -12.23 -4.35
N SER A 34 19.01 -11.70 -3.59
CA SER A 34 19.47 -12.42 -2.44
C SER A 34 18.37 -12.53 -1.41
N CYS A 35 17.50 -11.54 -1.34
CA CYS A 35 16.40 -11.61 -0.45
C CYS A 35 15.47 -12.74 -0.82
N LEU A 36 15.20 -12.89 -2.07
CA LEU A 36 14.36 -13.94 -2.50
C LEU A 36 14.92 -15.26 -2.22
N GLN A 37 16.17 -15.40 -2.44
CA GLN A 37 16.71 -16.68 -2.31
C GLN A 37 16.75 -17.10 -0.93
N THR A 38 17.06 -16.25 -0.05
CA THR A 38 17.23 -16.74 1.23
C THR A 38 15.97 -16.81 1.94
N CYS A 39 15.18 -15.99 1.70
CA CYS A 39 14.09 -16.05 2.42
C CYS A 39 13.19 -16.93 2.03
N ASP A 40 13.40 -17.47 1.29
CA ASP A 40 12.71 -18.37 0.88
C ASP A 40 11.68 -18.70 1.46
N ARG A 41 11.45 -18.20 2.23
CA ARG A 41 10.39 -18.36 2.69
C ARG A 41 9.49 -18.54 1.79
N ALA A 42 9.78 -18.15 0.89
CA ALA A 42 9.00 -18.26 -0.06
C ALA A 42 8.65 -19.51 -0.27
N PHE A 43 9.22 -20.04 -0.12
CA PHE A 43 9.02 -21.06 -0.49
C PHE A 43 8.51 -21.86 0.32
N LEU A 44 8.46 -21.63 1.21
CA LEU A 44 7.88 -22.34 2.02
C LEU A 44 6.78 -23.05 1.54
N GLY A 45 6.89 -23.99 0.97
CA GLY A 45 5.89 -24.80 0.55
C GLY A 45 5.08 -24.30 -0.52
N GLN A 46 5.39 -23.25 -1.03
CA GLN A 46 4.64 -22.78 -1.99
C GLN A 46 4.93 -23.33 -3.22
N GLY A 47 5.98 -23.71 -3.49
CA GLY A 47 6.33 -24.23 -4.71
C GLY A 47 5.94 -23.40 -5.84
N THR A 48 5.54 -22.27 -5.69
CA THR A 48 5.13 -21.55 -6.81
C THR A 48 6.16 -20.57 -7.11
N THR A 49 6.18 -20.19 -8.29
CA THR A 49 7.08 -19.20 -8.70
C THR A 49 6.59 -17.87 -8.40
N LEU A 50 5.38 -17.75 -7.94
CA LEU A 50 4.84 -16.48 -7.70
C LEU A 50 5.25 -16.02 -6.34
N PHE A 51 5.69 -14.81 -6.22
CA PHE A 51 5.88 -14.21 -4.93
C PHE A 51 5.21 -12.88 -4.95
N SER A 52 4.90 -12.38 -3.76
CA SER A 52 4.18 -11.15 -3.63
C SER A 52 5.13 -10.08 -3.13
N ASN A 53 5.05 -8.91 -3.70
CA ASN A 53 5.83 -7.77 -3.23
C ASN A 53 4.93 -6.66 -2.68
N THR A 54 3.64 -6.89 -2.67
CA THR A 54 2.67 -5.85 -2.32
C THR A 54 1.54 -6.44 -1.52
N ARG A 55 1.18 -5.76 -0.44
CA ARG A 55 -0.07 -6.02 0.27
C ARG A 55 -0.97 -4.83 0.00
N PRO A 56 -1.88 -4.95 -0.97
CA PRO A 56 -2.74 -3.83 -1.31
C PRO A 56 -3.67 -3.49 -0.15
N ILE A 57 -3.94 -2.22 0.03
CA ILE A 57 -4.79 -1.76 1.11
C ILE A 57 -5.89 -0.85 0.60
N VAL A 58 -6.98 -0.82 1.35
CA VAL A 58 -8.07 0.11 1.15
C VAL A 58 -8.22 0.90 2.44
N LEU A 59 -8.34 2.19 2.32
CA LEU A 59 -8.39 3.08 3.46
C LEU A 59 -9.74 3.78 3.55
N TYR A 60 -10.20 3.98 4.78
CA TYR A 60 -11.42 4.72 5.03
C TYR A 60 -11.07 5.83 6.00
N THR A 61 -11.31 7.05 5.60
CA THR A 61 -11.05 8.19 6.48
C THR A 61 -12.21 8.36 7.45
N CYS A 62 -11.91 8.99 8.58
CA CYS A 62 -12.95 9.23 9.56
C CYS A 62 -13.97 10.18 8.97
N GLY A 63 -15.23 9.88 9.14
CA GLY A 63 -16.28 10.71 8.58
C GLY A 63 -16.66 10.37 7.16
N SER A 64 -16.11 9.31 6.59
CA SER A 64 -16.42 8.95 5.21
C SER A 64 -17.73 8.20 5.05
N ASN A 65 -18.41 7.89 6.14
CA ASN A 65 -19.66 7.13 6.11
C ASN A 65 -19.54 5.78 5.42
N GLY A 66 -18.39 5.15 5.61
CA GLY A 66 -18.18 3.82 5.04
C GLY A 66 -17.76 3.81 3.58
N THR A 67 -17.47 4.96 3.01
CA THR A 67 -17.01 5.03 1.62
C THR A 67 -15.48 4.96 1.59
N PRO A 68 -14.90 4.06 0.81
CA PRO A 68 -13.45 3.99 0.74
C PRO A 68 -12.85 5.24 0.11
N LEU A 69 -11.67 5.60 0.55
CA LEU A 69 -10.93 6.71 -0.01
C LEU A 69 -10.60 6.39 -1.46
N ALA A 70 -10.90 7.28 -2.38
CA ALA A 70 -10.59 7.13 -3.78
C ALA A 70 -9.63 8.23 -4.21
N MET A 71 -8.59 7.87 -4.93
CA MET A 71 -7.58 8.82 -5.38
C MET A 71 -7.35 8.64 -6.88
N PRO A 72 -6.96 9.70 -7.59
CA PRO A 72 -6.74 9.61 -9.02
C PRO A 72 -5.63 8.62 -9.38
N VAL A 73 -5.80 7.94 -10.49
CA VAL A 73 -4.79 6.99 -10.96
C VAL A 73 -3.70 7.67 -11.78
N ASP A 74 -3.86 8.93 -12.10
CA ASP A 74 -2.89 9.63 -12.93
C ASP A 74 -2.61 11.02 -12.33
N ARG A 75 -1.41 11.48 -12.52
CA ARG A 75 -1.03 12.81 -12.05
C ARG A 75 -1.60 13.91 -12.91
N ASP A 76 -2.09 13.58 -14.10
CA ASP A 76 -2.69 14.55 -15.00
C ASP A 76 -4.11 14.84 -14.51
N PRO A 77 -4.40 16.07 -14.14
CA PRO A 77 -5.71 16.39 -13.56
C PRO A 77 -6.86 16.24 -14.55
N THR A 78 -6.57 16.09 -15.84
CA THR A 78 -7.63 15.87 -16.81
C THR A 78 -8.09 14.41 -16.82
N VAL A 79 -7.31 13.50 -16.27
CA VAL A 79 -7.70 12.10 -16.15
C VAL A 79 -8.53 11.96 -14.89
N THR A 80 -9.76 11.52 -15.03
CA THR A 80 -10.69 11.50 -13.90
C THR A 80 -10.84 10.12 -13.26
N ASP A 81 -10.19 9.12 -13.79
CA ASP A 81 -10.29 7.78 -13.22
C ASP A 81 -9.66 7.73 -11.85
N THR A 82 -10.29 7.01 -10.94
CA THR A 82 -9.81 6.88 -9.57
C THR A 82 -9.70 5.41 -9.20
N SER A 83 -8.97 5.15 -8.13
CA SER A 83 -8.87 3.82 -7.56
C SER A 83 -8.94 3.93 -6.03
N THR A 84 -9.41 2.87 -5.41
CA THR A 84 -9.47 2.78 -3.97
C THR A 84 -8.40 1.82 -3.42
N VAL A 85 -7.53 1.32 -4.26
CA VAL A 85 -6.51 0.35 -3.86
C VAL A 85 -5.15 1.01 -3.88
N PHE A 86 -4.41 0.86 -2.80
CA PHE A 86 -3.14 1.55 -2.63
C PHE A 86 -2.04 0.62 -2.14
N ARG A 87 -0.80 1.04 -2.32
CA ARG A 87 0.36 0.36 -1.79
C ARG A 87 1.12 1.35 -0.93
N ILE A 88 1.43 0.96 0.31
CA ILE A 88 2.22 1.84 1.18
C ILE A 88 3.65 1.84 0.66
N GLU A 89 4.21 3.02 0.46
CA GLU A 89 5.58 3.16 -0.03
C GLU A 89 6.52 3.70 1.02
N LYS A 90 6.01 4.49 1.94
CA LYS A 90 6.86 5.14 2.92
C LYS A 90 6.04 5.52 4.13
N LEU A 91 6.62 5.40 5.29
CA LEU A 91 5.97 5.84 6.52
C LEU A 91 6.99 6.66 7.30
N ASP A 92 6.65 7.92 7.56
CA ASP A 92 7.51 8.82 8.29
C ASP A 92 6.69 9.41 9.44
N GLY A 93 6.84 8.85 10.62
CA GLY A 93 6.00 9.23 11.74
C GLY A 93 4.55 8.92 11.44
N CYS A 94 3.72 9.92 11.46
CA CYS A 94 2.32 9.78 11.13
C CYS A 94 2.00 10.09 9.67
N CYS A 95 3.01 10.33 8.85
CA CYS A 95 2.78 10.64 7.45
C CYS A 95 3.03 9.39 6.61
N ALA A 96 2.00 8.88 5.99
CA ALA A 96 2.10 7.70 5.14
C ALA A 96 2.02 8.14 3.68
N THR A 97 2.96 7.68 2.87
CA THR A 97 2.94 7.93 1.44
C THR A 97 2.52 6.65 0.74
N CYS A 98 1.49 6.74 -0.04
CA CYS A 98 0.91 5.61 -0.74
C CYS A 98 0.93 5.82 -2.24
N ARG A 99 1.13 4.74 -2.95
CA ARG A 99 1.02 4.71 -4.40
C ARG A 99 -0.37 4.22 -4.76
N VAL A 100 -1.00 4.83 -5.72
CA VAL A 100 -2.29 4.40 -6.21
C VAL A 100 -2.08 3.23 -7.18
N LEU A 101 -2.82 2.16 -6.99
CA LEU A 101 -2.75 0.99 -7.86
C LEU A 101 -4.00 0.96 -8.74
N ALA A 102 -3.79 0.81 -10.02
CA ALA A 102 -4.90 0.73 -10.96
C ALA A 102 -5.21 -0.73 -11.27
N PRO A 103 -6.45 -1.04 -11.64
CA PRO A 103 -6.75 -2.41 -12.05
C PRO A 103 -5.99 -2.74 -13.33
N SER A 104 -5.51 -3.96 -13.42
CA SER A 104 -4.80 -4.43 -14.60
C SER A 104 -5.74 -4.65 -15.76
N ALA A 105 -5.18 -4.72 -16.94
CA ALA A 105 -5.95 -5.06 -18.12
C ALA A 105 -6.52 -6.47 -17.98
N GLU A 106 -7.65 -6.70 -18.62
CA GLU A 106 -8.28 -7.98 -18.58
C GLU A 106 -7.35 -9.04 -19.12
N GLY A 107 -7.28 -10.15 -18.45
CA GLY A 107 -6.41 -11.24 -18.84
C GLY A 107 -5.00 -11.17 -18.25
N SER A 108 -4.70 -10.12 -17.51
CA SER A 108 -3.40 -10.00 -16.87
C SER A 108 -3.27 -11.01 -15.73
N ALA A 109 -2.07 -11.48 -15.50
CA ALA A 109 -1.81 -12.40 -14.42
C ALA A 109 -1.89 -11.73 -13.05
N ASN A 110 -1.64 -10.45 -12.97
CA ASN A 110 -1.67 -9.72 -11.73
C ASN A 110 -2.86 -8.76 -11.71
N PRO A 111 -3.54 -8.63 -10.59
CA PRO A 111 -4.77 -7.83 -10.56
C PRO A 111 -4.57 -6.34 -10.64
N TYR A 112 -3.36 -5.86 -10.32
CA TYR A 112 -3.12 -4.42 -10.29
C TYR A 112 -1.86 -4.03 -11.04
N THR A 113 -1.84 -2.80 -11.54
CA THR A 113 -0.63 -2.20 -12.12
C THR A 113 -0.25 -0.99 -11.29
N SER A 114 1.04 -0.69 -11.25
CA SER A 114 1.50 0.49 -10.55
C SER A 114 1.21 1.73 -11.38
N THR A 115 1.07 2.83 -10.70
CA THR A 115 0.92 4.12 -11.35
C THR A 115 1.96 5.07 -10.79
N ASN A 116 2.07 6.24 -11.37
CA ASN A 116 2.93 7.28 -10.85
C ASN A 116 2.14 8.27 -10.00
N SER A 117 0.98 7.88 -9.54
CA SER A 117 0.16 8.72 -8.69
C SER A 117 0.37 8.32 -7.24
N PHE A 118 0.79 9.28 -6.43
CA PHE A 118 1.06 9.07 -5.02
C PHE A 118 0.30 10.11 -4.21
N PHE A 119 0.08 9.80 -2.95
CA PHE A 119 -0.47 10.78 -2.03
C PHE A 119 0.09 10.53 -0.64
N THR A 120 0.07 11.56 0.18
CA THR A 120 0.50 11.45 1.57
C THR A 120 -0.70 11.72 2.46
N ILE A 121 -0.88 10.88 3.44
CA ILE A 121 -2.01 10.99 4.34
C ILE A 121 -1.52 10.92 5.79
N ASP A 122 -2.17 11.64 6.66
CA ASP A 122 -1.91 11.55 8.08
C ASP A 122 -2.62 10.32 8.60
N THR A 123 -1.89 9.41 9.21
CA THR A 123 -2.48 8.17 9.67
C THR A 123 -3.54 8.38 10.75
N ASN A 124 -3.51 9.52 11.41
CA ASN A 124 -4.55 9.84 12.40
C ASN A 124 -5.90 10.13 11.74
N CYS A 125 -5.93 10.33 10.43
CA CYS A 125 -7.17 10.55 9.71
C CYS A 125 -7.77 9.27 9.17
N ILE A 126 -7.09 8.16 9.32
CA ILE A 126 -7.58 6.86 8.83
C ILE A 126 -8.27 6.15 9.96
N CYS A 127 -9.54 5.84 9.78
CA CYS A 127 -10.28 5.11 10.78
C CYS A 127 -10.34 3.62 10.51
N ILE A 128 -10.30 3.22 9.25
CA ILE A 128 -10.34 1.80 8.88
C ILE A 128 -9.31 1.53 7.82
N LEU A 129 -8.58 0.46 8.00
CA LEU A 129 -7.63 -0.03 7.01
C LEU A 129 -7.98 -1.49 6.72
N ARG A 130 -8.17 -1.82 5.45
CA ARG A 130 -8.39 -3.20 5.03
C ARG A 130 -7.21 -3.66 4.20
N CYS A 131 -6.75 -4.87 4.45
CA CYS A 131 -5.72 -5.48 3.62
C CYS A 131 -6.38 -6.41 2.63
N LEU A 132 -5.96 -6.34 1.39
CA LEU A 132 -6.41 -7.25 0.35
C LEU A 132 -5.36 -8.35 0.20
N ASP A 133 -5.60 -9.28 -0.71
CA ASP A 133 -4.70 -10.41 -0.88
C ASP A 133 -3.35 -9.95 -1.42
N ASP A 134 -2.30 -10.50 -0.86
CA ASP A 134 -0.94 -10.20 -1.31
C ASP A 134 -0.79 -10.56 -2.77
N THR A 135 -0.07 -9.74 -3.51
CA THR A 135 0.09 -9.92 -4.93
C THR A 135 1.40 -9.33 -5.42
N PHE A 136 1.74 -9.61 -6.65
CA PHE A 136 2.91 -9.01 -7.27
C PHE A 136 2.46 -7.83 -8.13
N VAL A 137 3.16 -6.72 -7.99
CA VAL A 137 2.92 -5.52 -8.81
C VAL A 137 4.26 -5.16 -9.44
N GLU A 138 4.27 -5.01 -10.77
CA GLU A 138 5.51 -4.68 -11.46
C GLU A 138 5.90 -3.23 -11.22
N THR A 139 7.17 -3.00 -11.26
CA THR A 139 7.77 -1.65 -11.23
C THR A 139 7.44 -0.83 -9.97
N VAL A 140 7.28 -1.50 -8.86
CA VAL A 140 7.12 -0.80 -7.60
C VAL A 140 8.43 -0.75 -6.82
#